data_afaf909af981e44897de44fa434b93d2
#
_entry.id   afaf909af981e44897de44fa434b93d2
#
_cell.length_a   1.000
_cell.length_b   1.000
_cell.length_c   1.000
_cell.angle_alpha   90.00
_cell.angle_beta   90.00
_cell.angle_gamma   90.00
#
_symmetry.space_group_name_H-M   'P 1'
#
loop_
_entity.id
_entity.type
_entity.pdbx_description
1 polymer ?
#
loop_
_entity_poly.entity_id
_entity_poly.type
_entity_poly.pdbx_seq_one_letter_code
_entity_poly.pdbx_strand_id
1 'polypeptide(L)'
;MPAPDAQRLLPLLHHTLGDSILGIYLHGSATLGGLRPHSDIDVLVVVREPTTRAQRHALVQELMKVSGGASRPVELIVVVQGDVRPWRYPPTCDFLYGEWLRADYERGVPPAPEPSPDLAPLLTMVLLANAPLHGPPPAELLDPVPPADLRRAIVTGVPELLTELDSDTRNVLLTLARIWTTLETGAIRSKDAAADWALARLPAEHRPVLAHARAIYLGERDEHWGEDLFTRVRPCADRLIRLIRAIESQTP
;
A
#
# COMPACT_ATOMS: atom_id res chain seq x y z
N MET A 1 -0.93 -12.30 -16.97
CA MET A 1 -0.71 -13.48 -16.10
C MET A 1 -0.31 -12.96 -14.72
N PRO A 2 -0.88 -13.47 -13.61
CA PRO A 2 -0.48 -13.06 -12.27
C PRO A 2 1.02 -13.32 -12.07
N ALA A 3 1.70 -12.44 -11.32
CA ALA A 3 3.13 -12.54 -11.06
C ALA A 3 3.45 -13.92 -10.44
N PRO A 4 4.42 -14.68 -10.96
CA PRO A 4 4.76 -16.01 -10.44
C PRO A 4 5.04 -15.98 -8.93
N ASP A 5 5.61 -14.86 -8.46
CA ASP A 5 5.92 -14.64 -7.05
C ASP A 5 4.69 -14.63 -6.13
N ALA A 6 3.54 -14.17 -6.61
CA ALA A 6 2.31 -14.18 -5.83
C ALA A 6 1.68 -15.58 -5.75
N GLN A 7 1.81 -16.40 -6.81
CA GLN A 7 1.25 -17.74 -6.82
C GLN A 7 1.90 -18.67 -5.80
N ARG A 8 3.17 -18.43 -5.46
CA ARG A 8 3.88 -19.21 -4.42
C ARG A 8 3.29 -19.08 -3.02
N LEU A 9 2.51 -17.99 -2.77
CA LEU A 9 1.85 -17.77 -1.49
C LEU A 9 0.59 -18.61 -1.31
N LEU A 10 -0.05 -19.06 -2.41
CA LEU A 10 -1.32 -19.78 -2.35
C LEU A 10 -1.27 -21.07 -1.50
N PRO A 11 -0.27 -21.96 -1.66
CA PRO A 11 -0.18 -23.17 -0.84
C PRO A 11 -0.05 -22.87 0.65
N LEU A 12 0.74 -21.87 1.01
CA LEU A 12 0.93 -21.41 2.40
C LEU A 12 -0.38 -20.89 2.98
N LEU A 13 -1.07 -20.01 2.25
CA LEU A 13 -2.33 -19.43 2.68
C LEU A 13 -3.40 -20.48 2.87
N HIS A 14 -3.57 -21.40 1.90
CA HIS A 14 -4.53 -22.50 2.00
C HIS A 14 -4.19 -23.48 3.15
N HIS A 15 -2.91 -23.75 3.39
CA HIS A 15 -2.49 -24.59 4.51
C HIS A 15 -2.84 -23.97 5.86
N THR A 16 -2.68 -22.63 6.00
CA THR A 16 -2.84 -21.94 7.29
C THR A 16 -4.28 -21.51 7.56
N LEU A 17 -4.98 -21.02 6.54
CA LEU A 17 -6.32 -20.44 6.69
C LEU A 17 -7.44 -21.38 6.22
N GLY A 18 -7.11 -22.38 5.39
CA GLY A 18 -8.03 -23.43 4.95
C GLY A 18 -9.30 -22.89 4.28
N ASP A 19 -10.44 -23.50 4.64
CA ASP A 19 -11.76 -23.18 4.07
C ASP A 19 -12.31 -21.79 4.52
N SER A 20 -11.62 -21.08 5.41
CA SER A 20 -11.99 -19.71 5.77
C SER A 20 -11.72 -18.73 4.64
N ILE A 21 -10.84 -19.04 3.68
CA ILE A 21 -10.52 -18.18 2.56
C ILE A 21 -11.72 -18.07 1.62
N LEU A 22 -12.19 -16.83 1.40
CA LEU A 22 -13.22 -16.49 0.41
C LEU A 22 -12.62 -15.96 -0.89
N GLY A 23 -11.52 -15.22 -0.80
CA GLY A 23 -10.82 -14.69 -1.96
C GLY A 23 -9.40 -14.22 -1.63
N ILE A 24 -8.52 -14.26 -2.64
CA ILE A 24 -7.15 -13.77 -2.59
C ILE A 24 -6.92 -12.89 -3.81
N TYR A 25 -6.44 -11.67 -3.59
CA TYR A 25 -6.34 -10.64 -4.63
C TYR A 25 -4.98 -9.99 -4.65
N LEU A 26 -4.43 -9.75 -5.84
CA LEU A 26 -3.29 -8.86 -6.02
C LEU A 26 -3.76 -7.40 -6.02
N HIS A 27 -2.91 -6.53 -5.50
CA HIS A 27 -3.10 -5.09 -5.60
C HIS A 27 -1.76 -4.35 -5.78
N GLY A 28 -1.73 -3.06 -5.48
CA GLY A 28 -0.52 -2.25 -5.49
C GLY A 28 0.16 -2.18 -6.86
N SER A 29 1.48 -2.20 -6.86
CA SER A 29 2.29 -2.03 -8.07
C SER A 29 2.09 -3.14 -9.11
N ALA A 30 1.83 -4.37 -8.68
CA ALA A 30 1.60 -5.51 -9.56
C ALA A 30 0.41 -5.29 -10.53
N THR A 31 -0.56 -4.48 -10.12
CA THR A 31 -1.80 -4.20 -10.85
C THR A 31 -1.88 -2.78 -11.40
N LEU A 32 -1.14 -1.83 -10.80
CA LEU A 32 -1.15 -0.42 -11.15
C LEU A 32 0.14 0.00 -11.89
N GLY A 33 0.45 -0.60 -13.05
CA GLY A 33 1.60 -0.20 -13.87
C GLY A 33 2.75 -1.19 -13.91
N GLY A 34 2.63 -2.33 -13.19
CA GLY A 34 3.61 -3.41 -13.16
C GLY A 34 4.64 -3.28 -12.05
N LEU A 35 5.22 -4.44 -11.68
CA LEU A 35 6.25 -4.52 -10.65
C LEU A 35 7.51 -3.75 -11.06
N ARG A 36 8.02 -2.93 -10.17
CA ARG A 36 9.29 -2.21 -10.29
C ARG A 36 10.40 -2.95 -9.52
N PRO A 37 11.69 -2.59 -9.68
CA PRO A 37 12.78 -3.28 -8.98
C PRO A 37 12.58 -3.40 -7.47
N HIS A 38 12.08 -2.35 -6.84
CA HIS A 38 11.84 -2.28 -5.39
C HIS A 38 10.37 -2.48 -4.98
N SER A 39 9.55 -3.08 -5.85
CA SER A 39 8.14 -3.34 -5.51
C SER A 39 8.00 -4.60 -4.68
N ASP A 40 7.16 -4.53 -3.67
CA ASP A 40 6.69 -5.66 -2.90
C ASP A 40 5.63 -6.46 -3.69
N ILE A 41 5.28 -7.63 -3.19
CA ILE A 41 4.13 -8.39 -3.63
C ILE A 41 2.99 -8.11 -2.66
N ASP A 42 2.04 -7.30 -3.09
CA ASP A 42 0.91 -6.84 -2.29
C ASP A 42 -0.28 -7.78 -2.46
N VAL A 43 -0.71 -8.46 -1.39
CA VAL A 43 -1.80 -9.45 -1.41
C VAL A 43 -2.83 -9.14 -0.34
N LEU A 44 -4.10 -9.09 -0.75
CA LEU A 44 -5.25 -9.07 0.14
C LEU A 44 -5.87 -10.46 0.20
N VAL A 45 -6.14 -10.95 1.41
CA VAL A 45 -6.92 -12.16 1.68
C VAL A 45 -8.22 -11.77 2.37
N VAL A 46 -9.34 -12.18 1.80
CA VAL A 46 -10.66 -12.04 2.43
C VAL A 46 -11.03 -13.36 3.03
N VAL A 47 -11.31 -13.38 4.34
CA VAL A 47 -11.71 -14.57 5.08
C VAL A 47 -13.12 -14.46 5.63
N ARG A 48 -13.72 -15.63 5.95
CA ARG A 48 -15.06 -15.73 6.54
C ARG A 48 -15.07 -15.39 8.01
N GLU A 49 -14.09 -15.91 8.74
CA GLU A 49 -13.97 -15.80 10.19
C GLU A 49 -12.63 -15.16 10.58
N PRO A 50 -12.57 -14.44 11.71
CA PRO A 50 -11.33 -13.86 12.20
C PRO A 50 -10.22 -14.90 12.36
N THR A 51 -8.98 -14.51 12.08
CA THR A 51 -7.83 -15.38 12.30
C THR A 51 -7.61 -15.61 13.79
N THR A 52 -7.34 -16.85 14.16
CA THR A 52 -6.90 -17.20 15.51
C THR A 52 -5.46 -16.72 15.76
N ARG A 53 -5.07 -16.57 17.03
CA ARG A 53 -3.68 -16.26 17.38
C ARG A 53 -2.69 -17.30 16.82
N ALA A 54 -3.08 -18.58 16.81
CA ALA A 54 -2.25 -19.66 16.27
C ALA A 54 -2.05 -19.51 14.75
N GLN A 55 -3.11 -19.17 14.01
CA GLN A 55 -3.03 -18.92 12.57
C GLN A 55 -2.16 -17.69 12.26
N ARG A 56 -2.32 -16.57 12.98
CA ARG A 56 -1.46 -15.39 12.81
C ARG A 56 0.01 -15.70 13.07
N HIS A 57 0.30 -16.48 14.11
CA HIS A 57 1.66 -16.92 14.39
C HIS A 57 2.21 -17.81 13.27
N ALA A 58 1.42 -18.76 12.77
CA ALA A 58 1.82 -19.63 11.65
C ALA A 58 2.04 -18.82 10.36
N LEU A 59 1.17 -17.85 10.05
CA LEU A 59 1.35 -16.94 8.91
C LEU A 59 2.67 -16.20 8.99
N VAL A 60 2.99 -15.60 10.14
CA VAL A 60 4.27 -14.91 10.36
C VAL A 60 5.44 -15.84 10.09
N GLN A 61 5.45 -17.04 10.72
CA GLN A 61 6.55 -18.00 10.58
C GLN A 61 6.78 -18.44 9.13
N GLU A 62 5.70 -18.66 8.38
CA GLU A 62 5.82 -19.10 6.98
C GLU A 62 6.18 -17.93 6.05
N LEU A 63 5.60 -16.74 6.27
CA LEU A 63 5.89 -15.56 5.45
C LEU A 63 7.35 -15.11 5.62
N MET A 64 7.90 -15.15 6.84
CA MET A 64 9.31 -14.83 7.09
C MET A 64 10.31 -15.71 6.31
N LYS A 65 9.90 -16.92 5.89
CA LYS A 65 10.75 -17.83 5.10
C LYS A 65 10.76 -17.49 3.61
N VAL A 66 9.68 -16.86 3.11
CA VAL A 66 9.47 -16.64 1.68
C VAL A 66 9.50 -15.17 1.26
N SER A 67 9.49 -14.25 2.22
CA SER A 67 9.49 -12.80 2.00
C SER A 67 10.89 -12.22 2.21
N GLY A 68 11.32 -11.33 1.32
CA GLY A 68 12.62 -10.66 1.41
C GLY A 68 13.80 -11.55 0.98
N GLY A 69 15.03 -11.13 1.31
CA GLY A 69 16.25 -11.81 0.92
C GLY A 69 16.43 -11.90 -0.60
N ALA A 70 16.50 -13.12 -1.14
CA ALA A 70 16.59 -13.36 -2.58
C ALA A 70 15.23 -13.23 -3.31
N SER A 71 14.15 -13.15 -2.55
CA SER A 71 12.78 -13.00 -3.05
C SER A 71 12.31 -11.57 -2.86
N ARG A 72 11.24 -11.17 -3.61
CA ARG A 72 10.59 -9.89 -3.34
C ARG A 72 9.95 -9.88 -1.95
N PRO A 73 10.00 -8.75 -1.23
CA PRO A 73 9.21 -8.58 -0.02
C PRO A 73 7.72 -8.82 -0.29
N VAL A 74 7.03 -9.30 0.72
CA VAL A 74 5.58 -9.53 0.69
C VAL A 74 4.90 -8.58 1.65
N GLU A 75 3.86 -7.90 1.19
CA GLU A 75 2.85 -7.29 2.04
C GLU A 75 1.59 -8.14 1.96
N LEU A 76 1.20 -8.74 3.09
CA LEU A 76 -0.02 -9.55 3.17
C LEU A 76 -0.98 -8.96 4.18
N ILE A 77 -2.19 -8.68 3.73
CA ILE A 77 -3.26 -8.18 4.58
C ILE A 77 -4.41 -9.18 4.56
N VAL A 78 -4.95 -9.49 5.74
CA VAL A 78 -6.16 -10.29 5.90
C VAL A 78 -7.27 -9.41 6.45
N VAL A 79 -8.45 -9.52 5.85
CA VAL A 79 -9.67 -8.87 6.32
C VAL A 79 -10.79 -9.90 6.47
N VAL A 80 -11.63 -9.74 7.50
CA VAL A 80 -12.85 -10.53 7.64
C VAL A 80 -13.94 -9.89 6.77
N GLN A 81 -14.63 -10.69 5.96
CA GLN A 81 -15.67 -10.15 5.08
C GLN A 81 -16.70 -9.31 5.82
N GLY A 82 -17.16 -9.75 6.99
CA GLY A 82 -18.13 -9.04 7.82
C GLY A 82 -17.68 -7.68 8.35
N ASP A 83 -16.38 -7.39 8.34
CA ASP A 83 -15.81 -6.11 8.78
C ASP A 83 -15.68 -5.10 7.63
N VAL A 84 -15.73 -5.58 6.37
CA VAL A 84 -15.59 -4.77 5.16
C VAL A 84 -16.85 -4.77 4.29
N ARG A 85 -17.83 -5.61 4.61
CA ARG A 85 -19.14 -5.69 3.95
C ARG A 85 -20.24 -6.01 4.98
N PRO A 86 -21.19 -5.09 5.29
CA PRO A 86 -21.29 -3.74 4.73
C PRO A 86 -20.11 -2.85 5.13
N TRP A 87 -19.74 -1.92 4.23
CA TRP A 87 -18.64 -0.98 4.48
C TRP A 87 -18.83 -0.18 5.76
N ARG A 88 -17.78 -0.08 6.56
CA ARG A 88 -17.67 0.75 7.77
C ARG A 88 -16.29 1.39 7.83
N TYR A 89 -16.20 2.61 8.36
CA TYR A 89 -14.95 3.34 8.47
C TYR A 89 -14.60 3.66 9.95
N PRO A 90 -13.36 3.45 10.39
CA PRO A 90 -12.33 2.67 9.69
C PRO A 90 -12.65 1.18 9.72
N PRO A 91 -12.34 0.43 8.64
CA PRO A 91 -12.47 -1.02 8.65
C PRO A 91 -11.40 -1.67 9.52
N THR A 92 -11.59 -2.92 9.91
CA THR A 92 -10.63 -3.69 10.72
C THR A 92 -9.67 -4.47 9.81
N CYS A 93 -8.36 -4.30 10.04
CA CYS A 93 -7.32 -5.20 9.56
C CYS A 93 -7.21 -6.36 10.55
N ASP A 94 -7.53 -7.57 10.11
CA ASP A 94 -7.47 -8.76 10.97
C ASP A 94 -6.04 -9.27 11.14
N PHE A 95 -5.20 -9.13 10.10
CA PHE A 95 -3.79 -9.48 10.12
C PHE A 95 -3.02 -8.66 9.08
N LEU A 96 -1.83 -8.22 9.45
CA LEU A 96 -0.87 -7.54 8.58
C LEU A 96 0.47 -8.24 8.67
N TYR A 97 1.11 -8.47 7.52
CA TYR A 97 2.52 -8.81 7.40
C TYR A 97 3.20 -7.84 6.44
N GLY A 98 4.35 -7.30 6.86
CA GLY A 98 5.23 -6.49 6.04
C GLY A 98 6.67 -6.56 6.57
N GLU A 99 7.66 -6.40 5.70
CA GLU A 99 9.08 -6.53 6.09
C GLU A 99 9.52 -5.49 7.12
N TRP A 100 8.89 -4.34 7.18
CA TRP A 100 9.16 -3.30 8.19
C TRP A 100 8.81 -3.73 9.63
N LEU A 101 7.98 -4.77 9.78
CA LEU A 101 7.62 -5.35 11.08
C LEU A 101 8.44 -6.60 11.42
N ARG A 102 9.44 -6.98 10.62
CA ARG A 102 10.22 -8.22 10.79
C ARG A 102 10.83 -8.34 12.20
N ALA A 103 11.36 -7.23 12.75
CA ALA A 103 11.93 -7.23 14.09
C ALA A 103 10.91 -7.57 15.20
N ASP A 104 9.64 -7.21 15.04
CA ASP A 104 8.55 -7.58 15.95
C ASP A 104 8.21 -9.05 15.83
N TYR A 105 8.17 -9.56 14.61
CA TYR A 105 7.92 -10.98 14.34
C TYR A 105 9.00 -11.87 14.94
N GLU A 106 10.27 -11.48 14.82
CA GLU A 106 11.42 -12.20 15.40
C GLU A 106 11.35 -12.23 16.94
N ARG A 107 10.72 -11.23 17.57
CA ARG A 107 10.42 -11.23 19.01
C ARG A 107 9.19 -12.07 19.38
N GLY A 108 8.53 -12.70 18.40
CA GLY A 108 7.37 -13.56 18.62
C GLY A 108 6.08 -12.79 18.88
N VAL A 109 5.99 -11.53 18.46
CA VAL A 109 4.78 -10.70 18.60
C VAL A 109 4.02 -10.71 17.27
N PRO A 110 3.02 -11.60 17.07
CA PRO A 110 2.17 -11.54 15.90
C PRO A 110 1.26 -10.30 15.98
N PRO A 111 0.96 -9.65 14.85
CA PRO A 111 0.04 -8.52 14.83
C PRO A 111 -1.34 -8.92 15.35
N ALA A 112 -1.98 -8.02 16.07
CA ALA A 112 -3.36 -8.17 16.52
C ALA A 112 -4.32 -7.46 15.54
N PRO A 113 -5.59 -7.87 15.48
CA PRO A 113 -6.58 -7.13 14.72
C PRO A 113 -6.73 -5.69 15.24
N GLU A 114 -6.76 -4.74 14.31
CA GLU A 114 -6.89 -3.32 14.65
C GLU A 114 -7.64 -2.54 13.57
N PRO A 115 -8.31 -1.43 13.92
CA PRO A 115 -8.87 -0.52 12.93
C PRO A 115 -7.77 0.08 12.06
N SER A 116 -7.91 0.03 10.73
CA SER A 116 -6.91 0.54 9.79
C SER A 116 -7.55 1.41 8.71
N PRO A 117 -7.35 2.74 8.77
CA PRO A 117 -7.75 3.64 7.69
C PRO A 117 -7.14 3.28 6.34
N ASP A 118 -5.93 2.70 6.32
CA ASP A 118 -5.18 2.36 5.10
C ASP A 118 -5.86 1.27 4.26
N LEU A 119 -6.79 0.53 4.86
CA LEU A 119 -7.65 -0.39 4.10
C LEU A 119 -8.55 0.34 3.08
N ALA A 120 -8.89 1.61 3.29
CA ALA A 120 -9.74 2.33 2.33
C ALA A 120 -9.06 2.51 0.96
N PRO A 121 -7.84 3.06 0.84
CA PRO A 121 -7.12 3.09 -0.44
C PRO A 121 -6.78 1.70 -0.96
N LEU A 122 -6.43 0.75 -0.09
CA LEU A 122 -6.10 -0.62 -0.48
C LEU A 122 -7.29 -1.33 -1.13
N LEU A 123 -8.46 -1.37 -0.46
CA LEU A 123 -9.66 -2.01 -1.00
C LEU A 123 -10.14 -1.31 -2.29
N THR A 124 -9.97 0.01 -2.38
CA THR A 124 -10.22 0.74 -3.64
C THR A 124 -9.31 0.21 -4.76
N MET A 125 -8.02 0.01 -4.51
CA MET A 125 -7.09 -0.54 -5.50
C MET A 125 -7.45 -1.98 -5.88
N VAL A 126 -7.82 -2.83 -4.93
CA VAL A 126 -8.25 -4.22 -5.18
C VAL A 126 -9.49 -4.27 -6.08
N LEU A 127 -10.48 -3.43 -5.79
CA LEU A 127 -11.70 -3.35 -6.60
C LEU A 127 -11.42 -2.84 -8.03
N LEU A 128 -10.56 -1.84 -8.17
CA LEU A 128 -10.16 -1.29 -9.48
C LEU A 128 -9.34 -2.30 -10.30
N ALA A 129 -8.44 -3.01 -9.65
CA ALA A 129 -7.55 -3.96 -10.31
C ALA A 129 -8.28 -5.20 -10.80
N ASN A 130 -9.28 -5.68 -10.04
CA ASN A 130 -10.03 -6.91 -10.32
C ASN A 130 -9.10 -8.08 -10.70
N ALA A 131 -8.08 -8.34 -9.87
CA ALA A 131 -7.02 -9.32 -10.12
C ALA A 131 -7.06 -10.49 -9.11
N PRO A 132 -8.05 -11.40 -9.21
CA PRO A 132 -8.13 -12.54 -8.33
C PRO A 132 -7.01 -13.55 -8.60
N LEU A 133 -6.36 -14.00 -7.52
CA LEU A 133 -5.50 -15.18 -7.50
C LEU A 133 -6.31 -16.42 -7.12
N HIS A 134 -7.36 -16.24 -6.30
CA HIS A 134 -8.28 -17.26 -5.88
C HIS A 134 -9.65 -16.64 -5.54
N GLY A 135 -10.73 -17.40 -5.78
CA GLY A 135 -12.09 -16.96 -5.45
C GLY A 135 -12.76 -16.10 -6.53
N PRO A 136 -13.93 -15.51 -6.22
CA PRO A 136 -14.71 -14.70 -7.15
C PRO A 136 -14.08 -13.31 -7.39
N PRO A 137 -14.60 -12.53 -8.35
CA PRO A 137 -14.25 -11.10 -8.49
C PRO A 137 -14.40 -10.36 -7.15
N PRO A 138 -13.51 -9.40 -6.81
CA PRO A 138 -13.52 -8.76 -5.50
C PRO A 138 -14.83 -8.02 -5.18
N ALA A 139 -15.54 -7.50 -6.19
CA ALA A 139 -16.83 -6.84 -6.01
C ALA A 139 -17.95 -7.75 -5.47
N GLU A 140 -17.77 -9.08 -5.51
CA GLU A 140 -18.70 -10.02 -4.90
C GLU A 140 -18.48 -10.16 -3.38
N LEU A 141 -17.28 -9.84 -2.89
CA LEU A 141 -16.91 -9.98 -1.48
C LEU A 141 -16.74 -8.64 -0.74
N LEU A 142 -16.49 -7.55 -1.46
CA LEU A 142 -16.17 -6.22 -0.93
C LEU A 142 -17.17 -5.20 -1.43
N ASP A 143 -17.55 -4.27 -0.56
CA ASP A 143 -18.32 -3.09 -0.96
C ASP A 143 -17.41 -1.98 -1.51
N PRO A 144 -17.93 -1.10 -2.39
CA PRO A 144 -17.20 0.10 -2.81
C PRO A 144 -16.89 1.00 -1.63
N VAL A 145 -15.65 1.51 -1.58
CA VAL A 145 -15.24 2.51 -0.58
C VAL A 145 -15.82 3.87 -0.95
N PRO A 146 -16.59 4.53 -0.06
CA PRO A 146 -17.08 5.88 -0.30
C PRO A 146 -15.94 6.86 -0.57
N PRO A 147 -16.04 7.75 -1.58
CA PRO A 147 -15.00 8.73 -1.88
C PRO A 147 -14.59 9.62 -0.69
N ALA A 148 -15.53 9.94 0.20
CA ALA A 148 -15.26 10.72 1.40
C ALA A 148 -14.34 9.97 2.38
N ASP A 149 -14.56 8.66 2.55
CA ASP A 149 -13.74 7.82 3.44
C ASP A 149 -12.36 7.57 2.84
N LEU A 150 -12.27 7.37 1.50
CA LEU A 150 -10.97 7.30 0.82
C LEU A 150 -10.17 8.59 1.03
N ARG A 151 -10.78 9.76 0.81
CA ARG A 151 -10.13 11.06 1.04
C ARG A 151 -9.66 11.20 2.48
N ARG A 152 -10.54 10.91 3.44
CA ARG A 152 -10.24 10.95 4.87
C ARG A 152 -9.04 10.07 5.22
N ALA A 153 -9.03 8.82 4.74
CA ALA A 153 -7.96 7.85 5.02
C ALA A 153 -6.59 8.35 4.54
N ILE A 154 -6.49 8.71 3.24
CA ILE A 154 -5.20 9.10 2.65
C ILE A 154 -4.63 10.39 3.24
N VAL A 155 -5.47 11.28 3.76
CA VAL A 155 -5.01 12.50 4.41
C VAL A 155 -4.60 12.25 5.86
N THR A 156 -5.36 11.42 6.58
CA THR A 156 -5.06 11.09 7.98
C THR A 156 -3.68 10.41 8.12
N GLY A 157 -3.23 9.63 7.13
CA GLY A 157 -1.93 8.97 7.13
C GLY A 157 -0.73 9.90 6.84
N VAL A 158 -0.94 11.14 6.36
CA VAL A 158 0.17 12.05 5.97
C VAL A 158 1.15 12.34 7.12
N PRO A 159 0.72 12.62 8.39
CA PRO A 159 1.67 12.87 9.48
C PRO A 159 2.60 11.68 9.74
N GLU A 160 2.08 10.46 9.75
CA GLU A 160 2.86 9.25 9.96
C GLU A 160 3.84 9.00 8.81
N LEU A 161 3.37 9.10 7.57
CA LEU A 161 4.20 9.01 6.36
C LEU A 161 5.41 9.96 6.42
N LEU A 162 5.26 11.14 6.98
CA LEU A 162 6.34 12.13 7.09
C LEU A 162 7.41 11.76 8.12
N THR A 163 7.13 10.89 9.07
CA THR A 163 8.14 10.40 10.02
C THR A 163 9.21 9.58 9.32
N GLU A 164 8.88 9.01 8.15
CA GLU A 164 9.76 8.19 7.33
C GLU A 164 10.52 8.97 6.25
N LEU A 165 10.35 10.30 6.18
CA LEU A 165 10.90 11.11 5.08
C LEU A 165 12.41 10.94 4.89
N ASP A 166 13.17 10.80 5.97
CA ASP A 166 14.62 10.70 5.94
C ASP A 166 15.10 9.25 5.71
N SER A 167 14.29 8.25 6.09
CA SER A 167 14.63 6.82 5.97
C SER A 167 14.14 6.18 4.68
N ASP A 168 12.98 6.66 4.14
CA ASP A 168 12.38 6.15 2.89
C ASP A 168 11.90 7.32 1.99
N THR A 169 12.84 8.24 1.72
CA THR A 169 12.60 9.50 0.98
C THR A 169 11.83 9.28 -0.33
N ARG A 170 12.23 8.30 -1.12
CA ARG A 170 11.60 7.98 -2.41
C ARG A 170 10.13 7.65 -2.23
N ASN A 171 9.82 6.71 -1.33
CA ASN A 171 8.47 6.24 -1.11
C ASN A 171 7.56 7.35 -0.58
N VAL A 172 8.05 8.13 0.38
CA VAL A 172 7.31 9.26 0.97
C VAL A 172 6.95 10.29 -0.11
N LEU A 173 7.91 10.75 -0.92
CA LEU A 173 7.65 11.74 -1.96
C LEU A 173 6.66 11.23 -3.01
N LEU A 174 6.79 9.98 -3.45
CA LEU A 174 5.88 9.39 -4.42
C LEU A 174 4.49 9.14 -3.85
N THR A 175 4.40 8.79 -2.57
CA THR A 175 3.11 8.62 -1.89
C THR A 175 2.40 9.96 -1.70
N LEU A 176 3.13 11.04 -1.33
CA LEU A 176 2.56 12.39 -1.29
C LEU A 176 2.05 12.84 -2.66
N ALA A 177 2.80 12.58 -3.74
CA ALA A 177 2.36 12.88 -5.10
C ALA A 177 1.08 12.09 -5.46
N ARG A 178 1.00 10.81 -5.05
CA ARG A 178 -0.19 9.97 -5.25
C ARG A 178 -1.39 10.47 -4.45
N ILE A 179 -1.20 10.88 -3.20
CA ILE A 179 -2.26 11.50 -2.38
C ILE A 179 -2.77 12.75 -3.07
N TRP A 180 -1.88 13.68 -3.45
CA TRP A 180 -2.28 14.91 -4.14
C TRP A 180 -3.07 14.61 -5.42
N THR A 181 -2.56 13.72 -6.29
CA THR A 181 -3.24 13.33 -7.53
C THR A 181 -4.62 12.72 -7.26
N THR A 182 -4.73 11.84 -6.25
CA THR A 182 -6.00 11.19 -5.90
C THR A 182 -7.02 12.19 -5.40
N LEU A 183 -6.62 13.15 -4.57
CA LEU A 183 -7.50 14.19 -4.06
C LEU A 183 -8.02 15.12 -5.17
N GLU A 184 -7.19 15.47 -6.15
CA GLU A 184 -7.55 16.33 -7.27
C GLU A 184 -8.44 15.60 -8.30
N THR A 185 -8.14 14.35 -8.59
CA THR A 185 -8.74 13.63 -9.72
C THR A 185 -9.79 12.59 -9.33
N GLY A 186 -9.86 12.23 -8.05
CA GLY A 186 -10.68 11.13 -7.55
C GLY A 186 -10.18 9.73 -7.94
N ALA A 187 -9.05 9.62 -8.65
CA ALA A 187 -8.53 8.36 -9.19
C ALA A 187 -7.19 8.00 -8.56
N ILE A 188 -7.09 6.79 -8.00
CA ILE A 188 -5.81 6.23 -7.54
C ILE A 188 -4.98 5.82 -8.76
N ARG A 189 -3.72 6.27 -8.80
CA ARG A 189 -2.75 5.94 -9.86
C ARG A 189 -1.55 5.21 -9.29
N SER A 190 -0.76 4.58 -10.17
CA SER A 190 0.59 4.10 -9.81
C SER A 190 1.48 5.27 -9.35
N LYS A 191 2.52 4.98 -8.55
CA LYS A 191 3.44 5.99 -8.04
C LYS A 191 4.10 6.81 -9.13
N ASP A 192 4.53 6.15 -10.22
CA ASP A 192 5.14 6.80 -11.40
C ASP A 192 4.14 7.69 -12.16
N ALA A 193 2.94 7.20 -12.44
CA ALA A 193 1.91 7.99 -13.11
C ALA A 193 1.43 9.19 -12.26
N ALA A 194 1.38 9.03 -10.94
CA ALA A 194 1.09 10.12 -10.02
C ALA A 194 2.22 11.15 -9.99
N ALA A 195 3.48 10.69 -10.00
CA ALA A 195 4.64 11.58 -10.10
C ALA A 195 4.66 12.37 -11.42
N ASP A 196 4.36 11.74 -12.56
CA ASP A 196 4.25 12.41 -13.87
C ASP A 196 3.18 13.50 -13.86
N TRP A 197 2.01 13.19 -13.30
CA TRP A 197 0.94 14.16 -13.16
C TRP A 197 1.34 15.34 -12.26
N ALA A 198 2.02 15.06 -11.14
CA ALA A 198 2.48 16.06 -10.18
C ALA A 198 3.61 16.93 -10.76
N LEU A 199 4.58 16.35 -11.48
CA LEU A 199 5.70 17.05 -12.12
C LEU A 199 5.23 18.11 -13.10
N ALA A 200 4.14 17.86 -13.83
CA ALA A 200 3.57 18.83 -14.77
C ALA A 200 2.98 20.07 -14.08
N ARG A 201 2.68 19.99 -12.76
CA ARG A 201 1.96 21.01 -11.97
C ARG A 201 2.80 21.61 -10.85
N LEU A 202 3.83 20.90 -10.43
CA LEU A 202 4.71 21.34 -9.33
C LEU A 202 5.57 22.52 -9.79
N PRO A 203 5.84 23.52 -8.92
CA PRO A 203 6.80 24.59 -9.22
C PRO A 203 8.17 24.05 -9.62
N ALA A 204 8.85 24.76 -10.53
CA ALA A 204 10.08 24.29 -11.18
C ALA A 204 11.19 23.88 -10.20
N GLU A 205 11.30 24.62 -9.07
CA GLU A 205 12.30 24.37 -8.03
C GLU A 205 12.14 23.02 -7.31
N HIS A 206 10.93 22.46 -7.26
CA HIS A 206 10.65 21.17 -6.60
C HIS A 206 10.70 19.98 -7.55
N ARG A 207 10.58 20.19 -8.86
CA ARG A 207 10.53 19.13 -9.87
C ARG A 207 11.76 18.20 -9.85
N PRO A 208 13.02 18.70 -9.72
CA PRO A 208 14.18 17.82 -9.71
C PRO A 208 14.15 16.75 -8.63
N VAL A 209 13.63 17.06 -7.44
CA VAL A 209 13.51 16.13 -6.31
C VAL A 209 12.50 15.02 -6.62
N LEU A 210 11.29 15.38 -7.05
CA LEU A 210 10.27 14.40 -7.38
C LEU A 210 10.63 13.56 -8.62
N ALA A 211 11.29 14.19 -9.64
CA ALA A 211 11.77 13.48 -10.80
C ALA A 211 12.86 12.46 -10.45
N HIS A 212 13.73 12.78 -9.48
CA HIS A 212 14.74 11.87 -9.00
C HIS A 212 14.11 10.66 -8.26
N ALA A 213 13.16 10.90 -7.34
CA ALA A 213 12.39 9.85 -6.67
C ALA A 213 11.73 8.89 -7.67
N ARG A 214 11.12 9.46 -8.74
CA ARG A 214 10.52 8.70 -9.82
C ARG A 214 11.53 7.85 -10.60
N ALA A 215 12.68 8.42 -10.95
CA ALA A 215 13.73 7.72 -11.69
C ALA A 215 14.28 6.52 -10.88
N ILE A 216 14.51 6.69 -9.59
CA ILE A 216 14.89 5.59 -8.68
C ILE A 216 13.79 4.51 -8.67
N TYR A 217 12.53 4.91 -8.50
CA TYR A 217 11.39 3.98 -8.47
C TYR A 217 11.28 3.14 -9.76
N LEU A 218 11.58 3.73 -10.91
CA LEU A 218 11.58 3.04 -12.21
C LEU A 218 12.84 2.17 -12.43
N GLY A 219 13.84 2.28 -11.57
CA GLY A 219 15.13 1.59 -11.75
C GLY A 219 16.05 2.26 -12.80
N GLU A 220 15.77 3.51 -13.16
CA GLU A 220 16.58 4.32 -14.08
C GLU A 220 17.81 4.93 -13.38
N ARG A 221 17.80 4.93 -12.04
CA ARG A 221 18.87 5.42 -11.17
C ARG A 221 18.97 4.58 -9.91
N ASP A 222 20.18 4.52 -9.37
CA ASP A 222 20.42 3.96 -8.02
C ASP A 222 19.81 4.86 -6.94
N GLU A 223 19.46 4.28 -5.80
CA GLU A 223 18.94 5.02 -4.66
C GLU A 223 20.07 5.77 -3.95
N HIS A 224 20.44 6.89 -4.52
CA HIS A 224 21.44 7.80 -3.98
C HIS A 224 20.95 9.25 -4.06
N TRP A 225 20.90 9.89 -2.89
CA TRP A 225 20.53 11.31 -2.75
C TRP A 225 21.78 12.13 -2.49
N GLY A 226 22.34 12.75 -3.52
CA GLY A 226 23.48 13.67 -3.35
C GLY A 226 23.11 14.85 -2.43
N GLU A 227 24.09 15.40 -1.72
CA GLU A 227 23.88 16.43 -0.69
C GLU A 227 22.98 17.60 -1.16
N ASP A 228 23.29 18.14 -2.35
CA ASP A 228 22.51 19.25 -2.95
C ASP A 228 21.04 18.91 -3.16
N LEU A 229 20.74 17.67 -3.55
CA LEU A 229 19.37 17.25 -3.80
C LEU A 229 18.65 16.91 -2.48
N PHE A 230 19.38 16.28 -1.55
CA PHE A 230 18.83 15.90 -0.24
C PHE A 230 18.37 17.10 0.57
N THR A 231 19.13 18.23 0.55
CA THR A 231 18.73 19.48 1.21
C THR A 231 17.40 20.05 0.69
N ARG A 232 16.98 19.64 -0.51
CA ARG A 232 15.73 20.08 -1.16
C ARG A 232 14.55 19.11 -0.96
N VAL A 233 14.79 17.93 -0.34
CA VAL A 233 13.76 16.91 -0.10
C VAL A 233 12.67 17.47 0.79
N ARG A 234 13.02 17.99 1.98
CA ARG A 234 12.05 18.56 2.93
C ARG A 234 11.24 19.72 2.35
N PRO A 235 11.84 20.71 1.67
CA PRO A 235 11.09 21.75 0.97
C PRO A 235 10.10 21.22 -0.07
N CYS A 236 10.47 20.14 -0.81
CA CYS A 236 9.58 19.51 -1.78
C CYS A 236 8.39 18.82 -1.09
N ALA A 237 8.64 18.02 -0.05
CA ALA A 237 7.60 17.38 0.76
C ALA A 237 6.63 18.41 1.35
N ASP A 238 7.15 19.48 1.95
CA ASP A 238 6.35 20.57 2.52
C ASP A 238 5.48 21.27 1.45
N ARG A 239 5.98 21.37 0.21
CA ARG A 239 5.18 21.91 -0.91
C ARG A 239 4.03 20.99 -1.27
N LEU A 240 4.28 19.69 -1.39
CA LEU A 240 3.23 18.70 -1.67
C LEU A 240 2.16 18.71 -0.58
N ILE A 241 2.56 18.77 0.69
CA ILE A 241 1.63 18.85 1.84
C ILE A 241 0.76 20.10 1.77
N ARG A 242 1.34 21.26 1.44
CA ARG A 242 0.55 22.50 1.28
C ARG A 242 -0.48 22.37 0.17
N LEU A 243 -0.16 21.67 -0.94
CA LEU A 243 -1.10 21.42 -2.03
C LEU A 243 -2.22 20.47 -1.60
N ILE A 244 -1.89 19.40 -0.86
CA ILE A 244 -2.86 18.45 -0.28
C ILE A 244 -3.83 19.21 0.65
N ARG A 245 -3.33 20.00 1.59
CA ARG A 245 -4.14 20.76 2.55
C ARG A 245 -5.02 21.82 1.89
N ALA A 246 -4.55 22.42 0.80
CA ALA A 246 -5.35 23.42 0.05
C ALA A 246 -6.61 22.81 -0.55
N ILE A 247 -6.57 21.53 -0.97
CA ILE A 247 -7.75 20.83 -1.49
C ILE A 247 -8.72 20.49 -0.37
N GLU A 248 -8.23 20.08 0.80
CA GLU A 248 -9.08 19.80 1.96
C GLU A 248 -9.88 21.02 2.40
N SER A 249 -9.24 22.20 2.44
CA SER A 249 -9.89 23.44 2.84
C SER A 249 -10.95 23.94 1.85
N GLN A 250 -11.00 23.41 0.62
CA GLN A 250 -11.97 23.76 -0.41
C GLN A 250 -13.15 22.77 -0.49
N THR A 251 -13.07 21.67 0.25
CA THR A 251 -14.17 20.68 0.29
C THR A 251 -15.06 21.02 1.48
N PRO A 252 -16.36 21.37 1.25
CA PRO A 252 -17.29 21.77 2.29
C PRO A 252 -17.62 20.64 3.27
#